data_12cd532fbde90076a5b12127f380ac49
#
_entry.id   12cd532fbde90076a5b12127f380ac49
#
_cell.length_a   1.000
_cell.length_b   1.000
_cell.length_c   1.000
_cell.angle_alpha   90.00
_cell.angle_beta   90.00
_cell.angle_gamma   90.00
#
_symmetry.space_group_name_H-M   'P 1'
#
loop_
_entity.id
_entity.type
_entity.pdbx_description
1 polymer ?
#
loop_
_entity_poly.entity_id
_entity_poly.type
_entity_poly.pdbx_seq_one_letter_code
_entity_poly.pdbx_strand_id
1 'polypeptide(L)'
;MKSAHPGLAPEGEGVNCALRAILMLDVIFETVVTTVAADGTPHVAPMGVRYRADQVVLMPFKPSTTHDNIIATGVAVLNILTDSRVFAGCVTGRRHWPTLPAEKIAGVRLACALRHVELRLTRQDDDAQRPVLHMARVHEATHADFQGFNRAQAAVIEGAVLVSRLHMLASQKVDDEMAYLQIAIDKTASAQEHEAWGWLIEAVQRQRATLETGPAP
;
A
#
# COMPACT_ATOMS: atom_id res chain seq x y z
N MET A 1 -29.52 53.79 24.47
CA MET A 1 -30.05 52.69 23.62
C MET A 1 -28.90 52.17 22.75
N LYS A 2 -28.33 51.03 23.08
CA LYS A 2 -27.28 50.37 22.28
C LYS A 2 -27.93 49.24 21.49
N SER A 3 -27.89 49.35 20.16
CA SER A 3 -28.36 48.37 19.20
C SER A 3 -27.40 47.19 19.20
N ALA A 4 -27.90 45.99 19.50
CA ALA A 4 -27.16 44.73 19.36
C ALA A 4 -27.29 44.26 17.91
N HIS A 5 -26.16 44.03 17.23
CA HIS A 5 -26.12 43.30 15.97
C HIS A 5 -26.21 41.79 16.24
N PRO A 6 -27.02 41.02 15.50
CA PRO A 6 -27.01 39.56 15.56
C PRO A 6 -25.74 39.04 14.89
N GLY A 7 -24.97 38.25 15.64
CA GLY A 7 -23.80 37.56 15.14
C GLY A 7 -24.18 36.52 14.07
N LEU A 8 -23.55 36.62 12.91
CA LEU A 8 -23.54 35.59 11.88
C LEU A 8 -22.78 34.37 12.44
N ALA A 9 -23.45 33.23 12.50
CA ALA A 9 -22.83 31.95 12.73
C ALA A 9 -21.89 31.61 11.56
N PRO A 10 -20.79 30.88 11.79
CA PRO A 10 -19.87 30.52 10.72
C PRO A 10 -20.45 29.39 9.85
N GLU A 11 -20.98 29.73 8.70
CA GLU A 11 -21.46 28.79 7.66
C GLU A 11 -20.29 28.19 6.85
N GLY A 12 -19.20 27.76 7.48
CA GLY A 12 -18.02 27.31 6.72
C GLY A 12 -17.61 25.85 6.92
N GLU A 13 -17.98 25.25 8.04
CA GLU A 13 -17.39 23.95 8.40
C GLU A 13 -18.08 22.72 7.78
N GLY A 14 -19.39 22.78 7.55
CA GLY A 14 -20.15 21.64 7.00
C GLY A 14 -19.89 21.36 5.52
N VAL A 15 -19.73 22.41 4.72
CA VAL A 15 -19.48 22.30 3.28
C VAL A 15 -18.07 21.75 2.99
N ASN A 16 -17.11 22.09 3.83
CA ASN A 16 -15.72 21.67 3.68
C ASN A 16 -15.53 20.18 4.01
N CYS A 17 -16.28 19.63 4.96
CA CYS A 17 -16.22 18.24 5.33
C CYS A 17 -16.87 17.33 4.27
N ALA A 18 -18.03 17.72 3.72
CA ALA A 18 -18.71 16.99 2.65
C ALA A 18 -17.92 17.03 1.32
N LEU A 19 -17.36 18.19 0.97
CA LEU A 19 -16.50 18.33 -0.22
C LEU A 19 -15.21 17.52 -0.09
N ARG A 20 -14.59 17.50 1.09
CA ARG A 20 -13.44 16.61 1.39
C ARG A 20 -13.80 15.13 1.29
N ALA A 21 -14.96 14.73 1.80
CA ALA A 21 -15.43 13.35 1.69
C ALA A 21 -15.65 12.96 0.21
N ILE A 22 -16.24 13.82 -0.61
CA ILE A 22 -16.46 13.58 -2.04
C ILE A 22 -15.14 13.53 -2.82
N LEU A 23 -14.20 14.43 -2.54
CA LEU A 23 -12.88 14.48 -3.20
C LEU A 23 -11.98 13.29 -2.81
N MET A 24 -12.20 12.65 -1.67
CA MET A 24 -11.42 11.46 -1.25
C MET A 24 -11.98 10.13 -1.77
N LEU A 25 -13.14 10.10 -2.44
CA LEU A 25 -13.79 8.86 -2.84
C LEU A 25 -12.98 8.01 -3.82
N ASP A 26 -12.07 8.61 -4.60
CA ASP A 26 -11.26 7.93 -5.61
C ASP A 26 -9.75 8.02 -5.41
N VAL A 27 -9.29 8.66 -4.31
CA VAL A 27 -7.86 8.73 -3.99
C VAL A 27 -7.39 7.36 -3.54
N ILE A 28 -6.30 6.90 -4.17
CA ILE A 28 -5.62 5.65 -3.80
C ILE A 28 -4.44 5.99 -2.91
N PHE A 29 -4.32 5.28 -1.80
CA PHE A 29 -3.20 5.37 -0.89
C PHE A 29 -2.38 4.09 -0.95
N GLU A 30 -1.08 4.20 -1.21
CA GLU A 30 -0.17 3.06 -1.20
C GLU A 30 0.09 2.62 0.24
N THR A 31 -0.20 1.35 0.50
CA THR A 31 -0.14 0.75 1.82
C THR A 31 0.36 -0.70 1.72
N VAL A 32 0.51 -1.36 2.85
CA VAL A 32 0.78 -2.80 2.89
C VAL A 32 -0.33 -3.50 3.67
N VAL A 33 -0.95 -4.49 3.04
CA VAL A 33 -1.98 -5.32 3.67
C VAL A 33 -1.36 -6.64 4.13
N THR A 34 -1.59 -7.00 5.39
CA THR A 34 -1.28 -8.32 5.91
C THR A 34 -2.57 -9.12 6.08
N THR A 35 -2.53 -10.37 5.66
CA THR A 35 -3.60 -11.35 5.83
C THR A 35 -3.01 -12.64 6.41
N VAL A 36 -3.86 -13.53 6.88
CA VAL A 36 -3.47 -14.85 7.35
C VAL A 36 -4.25 -15.91 6.60
N ALA A 37 -3.58 -17.00 6.23
CA ALA A 37 -4.25 -18.20 5.73
C ALA A 37 -5.04 -18.91 6.84
N ALA A 38 -5.86 -19.88 6.49
CA ALA A 38 -6.63 -20.65 7.47
C ALA A 38 -5.75 -21.40 8.50
N ASP A 39 -4.51 -21.72 8.15
CA ASP A 39 -3.51 -22.34 9.03
C ASP A 39 -2.72 -21.32 9.88
N GLY A 40 -3.04 -20.02 9.76
CA GLY A 40 -2.35 -18.92 10.45
C GLY A 40 -1.10 -18.40 9.75
N THR A 41 -0.72 -18.93 8.59
CA THR A 41 0.46 -18.45 7.85
C THR A 41 0.26 -17.00 7.38
N PRO A 42 1.15 -16.05 7.77
CA PRO A 42 1.05 -14.67 7.34
C PRO A 42 1.36 -14.49 5.85
N HIS A 43 0.63 -13.57 5.22
CA HIS A 43 0.92 -13.08 3.88
C HIS A 43 0.97 -11.55 3.88
N VAL A 44 1.98 -10.99 3.23
CA VAL A 44 2.24 -9.54 3.16
C VAL A 44 2.20 -9.11 1.70
N ALA A 45 1.39 -8.10 1.39
CA ALA A 45 1.26 -7.58 0.03
C ALA A 45 1.09 -6.06 0.01
N PRO A 46 1.91 -5.31 -0.75
CA PRO A 46 1.61 -3.93 -1.11
C PRO A 46 0.27 -3.83 -1.83
N MET A 47 -0.52 -2.83 -1.48
CA MET A 47 -1.83 -2.63 -2.07
C MET A 47 -2.29 -1.18 -1.96
N GLY A 48 -2.75 -0.63 -3.08
CA GLY A 48 -3.45 0.64 -3.10
C GLY A 48 -4.85 0.49 -2.52
N VAL A 49 -5.20 1.28 -1.51
CA VAL A 49 -6.50 1.24 -0.84
C VAL A 49 -7.25 2.56 -1.02
N ARG A 50 -8.57 2.53 -0.84
CA ARG A 50 -9.42 3.71 -0.79
C ARG A 50 -10.11 3.81 0.54
N TYR A 51 -10.25 5.03 1.06
CA TYR A 51 -11.05 5.28 2.26
C TYR A 51 -12.44 5.77 1.85
N ARG A 52 -13.49 5.15 2.37
CA ARG A 52 -14.88 5.54 2.15
C ARG A 52 -15.62 5.62 3.49
N ALA A 53 -15.78 6.85 4.00
CA ALA A 53 -16.35 7.11 5.33
C ALA A 53 -15.61 6.29 6.41
N ASP A 54 -16.29 5.34 7.05
CA ASP A 54 -15.79 4.45 8.09
C ASP A 54 -15.17 3.14 7.55
N GLN A 55 -15.17 2.95 6.22
CA GLN A 55 -14.67 1.73 5.56
C GLN A 55 -13.34 1.94 4.86
N VAL A 56 -12.61 0.84 4.70
CA VAL A 56 -11.48 0.71 3.79
C VAL A 56 -11.89 -0.20 2.64
N VAL A 57 -11.66 0.23 1.41
CA VAL A 57 -11.95 -0.56 0.21
C VAL A 57 -10.67 -1.13 -0.33
N LEU A 58 -10.61 -2.45 -0.42
CA LEU A 58 -9.53 -3.23 -1.02
C LEU A 58 -9.99 -3.78 -2.38
N MET A 59 -9.09 -3.78 -3.36
CA MET A 59 -9.37 -4.31 -4.70
C MET A 59 -8.23 -5.23 -5.13
N PRO A 60 -8.07 -6.40 -4.49
CA PRO A 60 -7.06 -7.37 -4.87
C PRO A 60 -7.33 -7.94 -6.27
N PHE A 61 -6.28 -8.37 -6.96
CA PHE A 61 -6.47 -9.17 -8.18
C PHE A 61 -6.95 -10.57 -7.84
N LYS A 62 -7.64 -11.23 -8.78
CA LYS A 62 -7.91 -12.68 -8.80
C LYS A 62 -7.09 -13.34 -9.92
N PRO A 63 -6.43 -14.45 -9.65
CA PRO A 63 -6.21 -15.07 -8.33
C PRO A 63 -5.16 -14.30 -7.51
N SER A 64 -5.33 -14.25 -6.18
CA SER A 64 -4.28 -13.75 -5.28
C SER A 64 -4.45 -14.29 -3.86
N THR A 65 -3.34 -14.56 -3.19
CA THR A 65 -3.31 -14.99 -1.79
C THR A 65 -4.03 -14.02 -0.86
N THR A 66 -3.91 -12.70 -1.10
CA THR A 66 -4.62 -11.70 -0.30
C THR A 66 -6.12 -11.85 -0.39
N HIS A 67 -6.67 -12.00 -1.63
CA HIS A 67 -8.09 -12.23 -1.83
C HIS A 67 -8.55 -13.50 -1.12
N ASP A 68 -7.87 -14.62 -1.38
CA ASP A 68 -8.27 -15.93 -0.87
C ASP A 68 -8.25 -15.98 0.65
N ASN A 69 -7.23 -15.38 1.29
CA ASN A 69 -7.13 -15.26 2.74
C ASN A 69 -8.28 -14.43 3.32
N ILE A 70 -8.61 -13.27 2.71
CA ILE A 70 -9.71 -12.42 3.21
C ILE A 70 -11.05 -13.15 3.08
N ILE A 71 -11.28 -13.86 1.99
CA ILE A 71 -12.53 -14.64 1.83
C ILE A 71 -12.61 -15.77 2.84
N ALA A 72 -11.49 -16.46 3.10
CA ALA A 72 -11.45 -17.58 4.04
C ALA A 72 -11.59 -17.15 5.51
N THR A 73 -10.97 -16.01 5.91
CA THR A 73 -10.85 -15.61 7.32
C THR A 73 -11.76 -14.42 7.68
N GLY A 74 -12.22 -13.66 6.70
CA GLY A 74 -13.02 -12.45 6.90
C GLY A 74 -12.23 -11.26 7.45
N VAL A 75 -10.88 -11.33 7.56
CA VAL A 75 -10.07 -10.29 8.20
C VAL A 75 -8.83 -9.91 7.40
N ALA A 76 -8.35 -8.70 7.64
CA ALA A 76 -7.08 -8.17 7.14
C ALA A 76 -6.54 -7.09 8.09
N VAL A 77 -5.25 -6.80 8.03
CA VAL A 77 -4.66 -5.65 8.69
C VAL A 77 -4.04 -4.73 7.65
N LEU A 78 -4.43 -3.46 7.68
CA LEU A 78 -3.82 -2.40 6.90
C LEU A 78 -2.65 -1.82 7.68
N ASN A 79 -1.47 -1.80 7.08
CA ASN A 79 -0.26 -1.24 7.67
C ASN A 79 0.13 0.04 6.92
N ILE A 80 0.29 1.13 7.65
CA ILE A 80 0.79 2.41 7.17
C ILE A 80 2.22 2.52 7.66
N LEU A 81 3.17 2.62 6.73
CA LEU A 81 4.60 2.54 7.03
C LEU A 81 5.44 3.40 6.09
N THR A 82 6.66 3.69 6.50
CA THR A 82 7.68 4.39 5.70
C THR A 82 8.86 3.50 5.33
N ASP A 83 8.94 2.27 5.87
CA ASP A 83 9.95 1.28 5.46
C ASP A 83 9.64 0.77 4.05
N SER A 84 10.15 1.47 3.05
CA SER A 84 9.92 1.16 1.64
C SER A 84 10.53 -0.18 1.18
N ARG A 85 11.41 -0.80 2.00
CA ARG A 85 11.91 -2.16 1.74
C ARG A 85 10.79 -3.18 1.63
N VAL A 86 9.70 -2.99 2.37
CA VAL A 86 8.55 -3.91 2.29
C VAL A 86 7.94 -3.93 0.89
N PHE A 87 7.80 -2.75 0.26
CA PHE A 87 7.29 -2.65 -1.11
C PHE A 87 8.23 -3.33 -2.11
N ALA A 88 9.51 -2.95 -2.11
CA ALA A 88 10.51 -3.52 -2.99
C ALA A 88 10.70 -5.03 -2.76
N GLY A 89 10.74 -5.46 -1.51
CA GLY A 89 10.93 -6.85 -1.15
C GLY A 89 9.80 -7.74 -1.62
N CYS A 90 8.55 -7.35 -1.43
CA CYS A 90 7.40 -8.14 -1.87
C CYS A 90 7.41 -8.38 -3.38
N VAL A 91 7.74 -7.39 -4.20
CA VAL A 91 7.78 -7.53 -5.68
C VAL A 91 9.03 -8.27 -6.18
N THR A 92 10.08 -8.34 -5.36
CA THR A 92 11.33 -9.05 -5.69
C THR A 92 11.46 -10.43 -5.05
N GLY A 93 10.37 -10.94 -4.42
CA GLY A 93 10.27 -12.30 -3.89
C GLY A 93 10.66 -12.44 -2.41
N ARG A 94 10.93 -11.34 -1.70
CA ARG A 94 11.21 -11.34 -0.26
C ARG A 94 9.90 -11.28 0.52
N ARG A 95 9.46 -12.40 1.09
CA ARG A 95 8.10 -12.55 1.66
C ARG A 95 8.06 -12.60 3.18
N HIS A 96 9.21 -12.70 3.84
CA HIS A 96 9.29 -12.84 5.30
C HIS A 96 9.63 -11.49 5.94
N TRP A 97 8.66 -10.94 6.62
CA TRP A 97 8.76 -9.66 7.34
C TRP A 97 8.40 -9.87 8.81
N PRO A 98 9.09 -9.20 9.75
CA PRO A 98 8.73 -9.26 11.16
C PRO A 98 7.28 -8.81 11.38
N THR A 99 6.48 -9.64 12.02
CA THR A 99 5.09 -9.38 12.35
C THR A 99 4.84 -9.47 13.85
N LEU A 100 3.79 -8.80 14.30
CA LEU A 100 3.25 -8.86 15.65
C LEU A 100 1.76 -9.19 15.57
N PRO A 101 1.19 -9.85 16.59
CA PRO A 101 -0.24 -10.12 16.61
C PRO A 101 -1.08 -8.84 16.50
N ALA A 102 -2.21 -8.92 15.82
CA ALA A 102 -3.27 -7.93 15.91
C ALA A 102 -3.97 -8.00 17.27
N GLU A 103 -4.70 -6.95 17.65
CA GLU A 103 -5.27 -6.82 19.01
C GLU A 103 -6.71 -7.33 19.11
N LYS A 104 -7.50 -7.17 18.06
CA LYS A 104 -8.95 -7.45 18.06
C LYS A 104 -9.41 -8.48 17.04
N ILE A 105 -8.54 -8.85 16.11
CA ILE A 105 -8.83 -9.87 15.08
C ILE A 105 -7.75 -10.97 15.10
N ALA A 106 -8.08 -12.13 14.56
CA ALA A 106 -7.10 -13.20 14.33
C ALA A 106 -6.25 -12.85 13.11
N GLY A 107 -5.25 -11.98 13.30
CA GLY A 107 -4.39 -11.47 12.23
C GLY A 107 -3.05 -10.98 12.77
N VAL A 108 -2.21 -10.47 11.87
CA VAL A 108 -0.92 -9.91 12.22
C VAL A 108 -0.72 -8.53 11.57
N ARG A 109 -0.01 -7.63 12.26
CA ARG A 109 0.51 -6.39 11.71
C ARG A 109 2.01 -6.49 11.43
N LEU A 110 2.55 -5.64 10.59
CA LEU A 110 3.99 -5.49 10.44
C LEU A 110 4.59 -4.81 11.68
N ALA A 111 5.73 -5.30 12.13
CA ALA A 111 6.45 -4.70 13.26
C ALA A 111 6.92 -3.27 12.96
N CYS A 112 7.23 -2.95 11.68
CA CYS A 112 7.67 -1.63 11.23
C CYS A 112 6.52 -0.65 10.90
N ALA A 113 5.24 -1.06 11.10
CA ALA A 113 4.13 -0.17 10.85
C ALA A 113 4.13 1.03 11.81
N LEU A 114 4.02 2.25 11.27
CA LEU A 114 3.80 3.47 12.05
C LEU A 114 2.40 3.47 12.66
N ARG A 115 1.43 2.96 11.89
CA ARG A 115 0.04 2.78 12.31
C ARG A 115 -0.51 1.53 11.65
N HIS A 116 -1.39 0.82 12.33
CA HIS A 116 -2.18 -0.24 11.70
C HIS A 116 -3.67 -0.03 11.90
N VAL A 117 -4.46 -0.62 11.01
CA VAL A 117 -5.91 -0.67 11.10
C VAL A 117 -6.36 -2.11 10.90
N GLU A 118 -7.07 -2.66 11.88
CA GLU A 118 -7.64 -3.99 11.81
C GLU A 118 -8.99 -3.94 11.11
N LEU A 119 -9.18 -4.81 10.15
CA LEU A 119 -10.26 -4.77 9.20
C LEU A 119 -11.05 -6.08 9.22
N ARG A 120 -12.39 -5.95 9.10
CA ARG A 120 -13.32 -7.08 8.94
C ARG A 120 -14.11 -6.91 7.65
N LEU A 121 -14.18 -7.96 6.84
CA LEU A 121 -14.98 -7.99 5.62
C LEU A 121 -16.47 -7.84 5.97
N THR A 122 -17.14 -6.88 5.33
CA THR A 122 -18.58 -6.63 5.48
C THR A 122 -19.36 -6.95 4.22
N ARG A 123 -18.75 -6.71 3.05
CA ARG A 123 -19.37 -6.95 1.74
C ARG A 123 -18.30 -7.20 0.69
N GLN A 124 -18.63 -8.05 -0.26
CA GLN A 124 -17.87 -8.23 -1.48
C GLN A 124 -18.77 -7.91 -2.67
N ASP A 125 -18.28 -7.06 -3.57
CA ASP A 125 -18.85 -6.92 -4.91
C ASP A 125 -17.96 -7.76 -5.83
N ASP A 126 -18.50 -8.83 -6.39
CA ASP A 126 -17.72 -9.80 -7.16
C ASP A 126 -17.35 -9.24 -8.54
N ASP A 127 -16.14 -9.55 -8.95
CA ASP A 127 -15.59 -9.28 -10.28
C ASP A 127 -14.60 -10.38 -10.64
N ALA A 128 -14.52 -10.71 -11.92
CA ALA A 128 -13.69 -11.81 -12.39
C ALA A 128 -12.18 -11.56 -12.18
N GLN A 129 -11.75 -10.30 -12.20
CA GLN A 129 -10.34 -9.91 -12.10
C GLN A 129 -10.02 -9.06 -10.87
N ARG A 130 -10.91 -8.13 -10.48
CA ARG A 130 -10.70 -7.16 -9.41
C ARG A 130 -11.94 -6.96 -8.53
N PRO A 131 -12.30 -7.95 -7.70
CA PRO A 131 -13.41 -7.82 -6.77
C PRO A 131 -13.19 -6.63 -5.82
N VAL A 132 -14.29 -6.03 -5.37
CA VAL A 132 -14.28 -4.93 -4.42
C VAL A 132 -14.63 -5.48 -3.04
N LEU A 133 -13.69 -5.40 -2.11
CA LEU A 133 -13.87 -5.84 -0.73
C LEU A 133 -14.08 -4.62 0.17
N HIS A 134 -15.26 -4.53 0.77
CA HIS A 134 -15.61 -3.49 1.72
C HIS A 134 -15.26 -3.96 3.13
N MET A 135 -14.34 -3.27 3.77
CA MET A 135 -13.80 -3.65 5.07
C MET A 135 -14.18 -2.63 6.14
N ALA A 136 -14.90 -3.05 7.16
CA ALA A 136 -15.14 -2.21 8.34
C ALA A 136 -13.87 -2.12 9.20
N ARG A 137 -13.60 -0.94 9.76
CA ARG A 137 -12.53 -0.74 10.75
C ARG A 137 -12.99 -1.30 12.10
N VAL A 138 -12.21 -2.21 12.69
CA VAL A 138 -12.47 -2.83 13.99
C VAL A 138 -11.64 -2.18 15.09
N HIS A 139 -10.37 -1.89 14.77
CA HIS A 139 -9.41 -1.31 15.69
C HIS A 139 -8.31 -0.59 14.92
N GLU A 140 -7.68 0.39 15.55
CA GLU A 140 -6.51 1.05 15.01
C GLU A 140 -5.58 1.52 16.13
N ALA A 141 -4.28 1.47 15.89
CA ALA A 141 -3.29 1.97 16.82
C ALA A 141 -2.10 2.59 16.09
N THR A 142 -1.56 3.66 16.67
CA THR A 142 -0.33 4.33 16.21
C THR A 142 0.83 3.86 17.06
N HIS A 143 1.95 3.53 16.41
CA HIS A 143 3.16 2.99 17.05
C HIS A 143 4.35 3.93 16.95
N ALA A 144 4.38 4.80 15.93
CA ALA A 144 5.40 5.82 15.74
C ALA A 144 4.83 6.98 14.92
N ASP A 145 5.45 8.14 15.05
CA ASP A 145 5.08 9.35 14.32
C ASP A 145 5.61 9.33 12.89
N PHE A 146 4.82 9.90 11.98
CA PHE A 146 5.27 10.18 10.63
C PHE A 146 6.25 11.36 10.62
N GLN A 147 7.48 11.13 10.16
CA GLN A 147 8.57 12.11 10.19
C GLN A 147 8.57 13.07 9.00
N GLY A 148 7.67 12.89 8.04
CA GLY A 148 7.60 13.67 6.81
C GLY A 148 7.88 12.84 5.56
N PHE A 149 7.69 13.44 4.39
CA PHE A 149 7.92 12.78 3.10
C PHE A 149 9.40 12.70 2.76
N ASN A 150 9.88 11.50 2.41
CA ASN A 150 11.21 11.28 1.86
C ASN A 150 11.09 10.89 0.38
N ARG A 151 11.85 11.57 -0.49
CA ARG A 151 11.78 11.32 -1.95
C ARG A 151 12.33 9.97 -2.34
N ALA A 152 13.32 9.43 -1.63
CA ALA A 152 13.84 8.09 -1.91
C ALA A 152 12.81 7.01 -1.56
N GLN A 153 12.01 7.17 -0.49
CA GLN A 153 10.91 6.26 -0.18
C GLN A 153 9.87 6.25 -1.31
N ALA A 154 9.50 7.43 -1.83
CA ALA A 154 8.60 7.53 -2.97
C ALA A 154 9.20 6.89 -4.22
N ALA A 155 10.49 7.11 -4.50
CA ALA A 155 11.21 6.50 -5.63
C ALA A 155 11.26 4.98 -5.54
N VAL A 156 11.45 4.41 -4.34
CA VAL A 156 11.41 2.94 -4.14
C VAL A 156 10.00 2.40 -4.39
N ILE A 157 8.94 3.08 -3.95
CA ILE A 157 7.56 2.66 -4.21
C ILE A 157 7.27 2.68 -5.72
N GLU A 158 7.59 3.76 -6.42
CA GLU A 158 7.43 3.85 -7.89
C GLU A 158 8.28 2.80 -8.62
N GLY A 159 9.52 2.60 -8.21
CA GLY A 159 10.38 1.54 -8.75
C GLY A 159 9.80 0.14 -8.53
N ALA A 160 9.16 -0.11 -7.37
CA ALA A 160 8.46 -1.38 -7.12
C ALA A 160 7.25 -1.56 -8.04
N VAL A 161 6.50 -0.49 -8.34
CA VAL A 161 5.42 -0.51 -9.32
C VAL A 161 5.94 -0.83 -10.72
N LEU A 162 7.05 -0.22 -11.15
CA LEU A 162 7.71 -0.54 -12.43
C LEU A 162 8.14 -2.00 -12.49
N VAL A 163 8.83 -2.49 -11.46
CA VAL A 163 9.32 -3.87 -11.38
C VAL A 163 8.17 -4.89 -11.43
N SER A 164 7.04 -4.61 -10.79
CA SER A 164 5.85 -5.46 -10.85
C SER A 164 5.27 -5.62 -12.27
N ARG A 165 5.62 -4.73 -13.20
CA ARG A 165 5.07 -4.63 -14.56
C ARG A 165 6.12 -4.82 -15.66
N LEU A 166 7.32 -5.28 -15.35
CA LEU A 166 8.42 -5.43 -16.32
C LEU A 166 8.02 -6.24 -17.57
N HIS A 167 7.15 -7.24 -17.41
CA HIS A 167 6.65 -8.07 -18.51
C HIS A 167 5.68 -7.33 -19.47
N MET A 168 5.23 -6.12 -19.09
CA MET A 168 4.27 -5.32 -19.86
C MET A 168 4.88 -4.03 -20.40
N LEU A 169 6.06 -3.64 -19.95
CA LEU A 169 6.67 -2.35 -20.24
C LEU A 169 7.82 -2.51 -21.24
N ALA A 170 7.97 -1.53 -22.13
CA ALA A 170 9.15 -1.44 -23.00
C ALA A 170 10.42 -1.19 -22.17
N SER A 171 11.52 -1.85 -22.51
CA SER A 171 12.79 -1.74 -21.77
C SER A 171 13.29 -0.29 -21.67
N GLN A 172 13.20 0.49 -22.76
CA GLN A 172 13.60 1.91 -22.75
C GLN A 172 12.81 2.74 -21.74
N LYS A 173 11.48 2.51 -21.62
CA LYS A 173 10.65 3.20 -20.62
C LYS A 173 11.13 2.89 -19.21
N VAL A 174 11.44 1.61 -18.92
CA VAL A 174 11.96 1.20 -17.62
C VAL A 174 13.29 1.90 -17.33
N ASP A 175 14.20 1.98 -18.32
CA ASP A 175 15.49 2.66 -18.17
C ASP A 175 15.34 4.14 -17.84
N ASP A 176 14.52 4.84 -18.61
CA ASP A 176 14.31 6.28 -18.44
C ASP A 176 13.71 6.60 -17.06
N GLU A 177 12.71 5.83 -16.63
CA GLU A 177 12.05 6.04 -15.33
C GLU A 177 12.98 5.67 -14.16
N MET A 178 13.70 4.55 -14.24
CA MET A 178 14.67 4.16 -13.21
C MET A 178 15.81 5.19 -13.09
N ALA A 179 16.30 5.72 -14.21
CA ALA A 179 17.33 6.78 -14.21
C ALA A 179 16.80 8.07 -13.54
N TYR A 180 15.56 8.45 -13.79
CA TYR A 180 14.94 9.60 -13.13
C TYR A 180 14.76 9.39 -11.62
N LEU A 181 14.28 8.22 -11.20
CA LEU A 181 14.10 7.87 -9.79
C LEU A 181 15.43 7.78 -9.03
N GLN A 182 16.51 7.35 -9.71
CA GLN A 182 17.87 7.30 -9.15
C GLN A 182 18.31 8.64 -8.55
N ILE A 183 17.88 9.77 -9.13
CA ILE A 183 18.20 11.12 -8.63
C ILE A 183 17.68 11.32 -7.19
N ALA A 184 16.51 10.77 -6.85
CA ALA A 184 15.98 10.87 -5.50
C ALA A 184 16.73 9.95 -4.53
N ILE A 185 17.11 8.75 -4.98
CA ILE A 185 17.93 7.81 -4.23
C ILE A 185 19.27 8.46 -3.87
N ASP A 186 20.01 8.99 -4.86
CA ASP A 186 21.33 9.59 -4.66
C ASP A 186 21.32 10.76 -3.66
N LYS A 187 20.20 11.47 -3.59
CA LYS A 187 20.12 12.69 -2.77
C LYS A 187 19.52 12.50 -1.38
N THR A 188 18.66 11.50 -1.19
CA THR A 188 17.81 11.45 0.01
C THR A 188 17.68 10.06 0.64
N ALA A 189 18.30 9.02 0.05
CA ALA A 189 18.22 7.66 0.57
C ALA A 189 19.06 7.47 1.85
N SER A 190 18.49 6.73 2.78
CA SER A 190 19.22 6.08 3.86
C SER A 190 19.73 4.70 3.42
N ALA A 191 20.38 3.97 4.33
CA ALA A 191 20.81 2.61 4.05
C ALA A 191 19.64 1.69 3.67
N GLN A 192 18.45 1.92 4.21
CA GLN A 192 17.26 1.11 3.93
C GLN A 192 16.75 1.30 2.49
N GLU A 193 16.66 2.55 2.03
CA GLU A 193 16.24 2.83 0.66
C GLU A 193 17.29 2.39 -0.36
N HIS A 194 18.59 2.50 -0.06
CA HIS A 194 19.65 1.95 -0.90
C HIS A 194 19.55 0.42 -1.02
N GLU A 195 19.30 -0.29 0.07
CA GLU A 195 19.08 -1.74 0.07
C GLU A 195 17.88 -2.11 -0.81
N ALA A 196 16.72 -1.45 -0.59
CA ALA A 196 15.51 -1.67 -1.36
C ALA A 196 15.71 -1.39 -2.86
N TRP A 197 16.40 -0.30 -3.18
CA TRP A 197 16.72 0.08 -4.55
C TRP A 197 17.61 -0.94 -5.25
N GLY A 198 18.63 -1.45 -4.54
CA GLY A 198 19.47 -2.53 -5.04
C GLY A 198 18.66 -3.76 -5.47
N TRP A 199 17.66 -4.17 -4.67
CA TRP A 199 16.77 -5.29 -5.03
C TRP A 199 15.96 -5.04 -6.30
N LEU A 200 15.51 -3.80 -6.52
CA LEU A 200 14.78 -3.43 -7.74
C LEU A 200 15.68 -3.45 -8.97
N ILE A 201 16.89 -2.90 -8.86
CA ILE A 201 17.89 -2.96 -9.94
C ILE A 201 18.22 -4.41 -10.32
N GLU A 202 18.47 -5.28 -9.32
CA GLU A 202 18.71 -6.71 -9.57
C GLU A 202 17.52 -7.38 -10.27
N ALA A 203 16.28 -7.02 -9.95
CA ALA A 203 15.09 -7.57 -10.59
C ALA A 203 15.00 -7.16 -12.05
N VAL A 204 15.28 -5.89 -12.39
CA VAL A 204 15.36 -5.40 -13.77
C VAL A 204 16.44 -6.15 -14.56
N GLN A 205 17.64 -6.31 -13.98
CA GLN A 205 18.75 -7.01 -14.62
C GLN A 205 18.42 -8.49 -14.89
N ARG A 206 17.81 -9.20 -13.92
CA ARG A 206 17.37 -10.59 -14.10
C ARG A 206 16.35 -10.74 -15.22
N GLN A 207 15.37 -9.83 -15.29
CA GLN A 207 14.38 -9.85 -16.37
C GLN A 207 15.04 -9.69 -17.75
N ARG A 208 16.01 -8.80 -17.89
CA ARG A 208 16.74 -8.60 -19.14
C ARG A 208 17.53 -9.83 -19.55
N ALA A 209 18.30 -10.39 -18.63
CA ALA A 209 19.04 -11.62 -18.90
C ALA A 209 18.12 -12.77 -19.38
N THR A 210 16.91 -12.86 -18.83
CA THR A 210 15.91 -13.85 -19.25
C THR A 210 15.42 -13.60 -20.68
N LEU A 211 15.26 -12.35 -21.09
CA LEU A 211 14.85 -11.98 -22.46
C LEU A 211 15.95 -12.23 -23.49
N GLU A 212 17.20 -12.02 -23.12
CA GLU A 212 18.37 -12.27 -24.00
C GLU A 212 18.65 -13.77 -24.17
N THR A 213 18.40 -14.57 -23.15
CA THR A 213 18.61 -16.03 -23.18
C THR A 213 17.43 -16.81 -23.72
N GLY A 214 16.38 -16.20 -24.25
CA GLY A 214 15.13 -16.74 -24.78
C GLY A 214 15.03 -18.26 -24.90
N PRO A 215 13.85 -18.91 -24.91
CA PRO A 215 13.82 -20.37 -25.04
C PRO A 215 14.58 -20.75 -26.30
N ALA A 216 15.59 -21.62 -26.14
CA ALA A 216 16.29 -22.22 -27.29
C ALA A 216 15.23 -22.88 -28.18
N PRO A 217 15.38 -22.75 -29.55
CA PRO A 217 14.41 -23.26 -30.50
C PRO A 217 14.16 -24.75 -30.38
#